data_4ec232351f1b725535ca073bd1829118
#
_entry.id   4ec232351f1b725535ca073bd1829118
#
_cell.length_a   1.000
_cell.length_b   1.000
_cell.length_c   1.000
_cell.angle_alpha   90.00
_cell.angle_beta   90.00
_cell.angle_gamma   90.00
#
_symmetry.space_group_name_H-M   'P 1'
#
loop_
_entity.id
_entity.type
_entity.pdbx_description
1 polymer ?
#
loop_
_entity_poly.entity_id
_entity_poly.type
_entity_poly.pdbx_seq_one_letter_code
_entity_poly.pdbx_strand_id
1 'polypeptide(L)'
;MSSRSRAPLLSVERLSVVIDLPHERVRAVKDVSFEVYQGETVALVGETGSGKTMTALSLMRLIQPPTRITGGSIGFDGKDLLSLSEPELRRIRGRELSMIFQNPQASLNPMFRIETQMVETIRVHGPESKAEARERAAWLLSRLRLSDPARVLHAYPHELSGGACQRVMTALAILSRPKLLIADEPTTALDTITQAHILGLLQSLKGEFVSAILLITHDLKIVRKIADRTVVLREGSTVETGATAELFASPGEPYTRTLVEAAQMRTSFAQR
;
A
#
# COMPACT_ATOMS: atom_id res chain seq x y z
N MET A 1 -24.79 16.19 -18.67
CA MET A 1 -24.93 15.57 -17.35
C MET A 1 -23.77 16.12 -16.50
N SER A 2 -24.11 16.87 -15.47
CA SER A 2 -23.16 17.63 -14.63
C SER A 2 -22.22 16.67 -13.91
N SER A 3 -20.92 16.73 -14.18
CA SER A 3 -19.90 16.04 -13.39
C SER A 3 -19.83 16.72 -12.02
N ARG A 4 -20.58 16.18 -11.05
CA ARG A 4 -20.31 16.50 -9.66
C ARG A 4 -18.85 16.11 -9.42
N SER A 5 -17.98 17.07 -9.21
CA SER A 5 -16.58 16.87 -8.80
C SER A 5 -16.61 16.00 -7.56
N ARG A 6 -16.26 14.74 -7.71
CA ARG A 6 -16.22 13.76 -6.61
C ARG A 6 -15.03 14.17 -5.74
N ALA A 7 -15.28 14.45 -4.46
CA ALA A 7 -14.19 14.77 -3.54
C ALA A 7 -13.21 13.58 -3.45
N PRO A 8 -11.90 13.82 -3.42
CA PRO A 8 -10.90 12.77 -3.28
C PRO A 8 -11.04 12.08 -1.92
N LEU A 9 -10.81 10.77 -1.90
CA LEU A 9 -10.72 10.00 -0.66
C LEU A 9 -9.42 10.33 0.08
N LEU A 10 -8.31 10.49 -0.68
CA LEU A 10 -7.03 10.97 -0.19
C LEU A 10 -6.58 12.13 -1.07
N SER A 11 -6.21 13.26 -0.45
CA SER A 11 -5.54 14.39 -1.09
C SER A 11 -4.20 14.64 -0.42
N VAL A 12 -3.13 14.62 -1.18
CA VAL A 12 -1.77 14.96 -0.73
C VAL A 12 -1.35 16.22 -1.46
N GLU A 13 -1.03 17.27 -0.72
CA GLU A 13 -0.68 18.56 -1.28
C GLU A 13 0.68 19.00 -0.77
N ARG A 14 1.64 19.16 -1.68
CA ARG A 14 3.01 19.67 -1.45
C ARG A 14 3.70 19.01 -0.25
N LEU A 15 3.48 17.70 -0.07
CA LEU A 15 4.10 16.94 1.01
C LEU A 15 5.61 17.01 0.91
N SER A 16 6.26 17.43 1.98
CA SER A 16 7.71 17.52 2.10
C SER A 16 8.19 16.82 3.35
N VAL A 17 9.21 15.96 3.19
CA VAL A 17 9.79 15.16 4.28
C VAL A 17 11.30 15.24 4.24
N VAL A 18 11.90 15.46 5.40
CA VAL A 18 13.35 15.49 5.57
C VAL A 18 13.82 14.44 6.57
N ILE A 19 15.05 13.99 6.37
CA ILE A 19 15.80 13.14 7.30
C ILE A 19 16.96 13.99 7.80
N ASP A 20 16.94 14.34 9.08
CA ASP A 20 18.00 15.16 9.71
C ASP A 20 19.13 14.23 10.21
N LEU A 21 20.09 13.90 9.34
CA LEU A 21 21.27 13.14 9.71
C LEU A 21 22.32 14.02 10.42
N PRO A 22 23.28 13.47 11.19
CA PRO A 22 24.25 14.24 11.97
C PRO A 22 25.08 15.25 11.15
N HIS A 23 25.35 14.92 9.87
CA HIS A 23 26.22 15.71 9.00
C HIS A 23 25.52 16.28 7.76
N GLU A 24 24.29 15.84 7.49
CA GLU A 24 23.55 16.32 6.32
C GLU A 24 22.04 16.27 6.54
N ARG A 25 21.31 17.06 5.77
CA ARG A 25 19.85 17.00 5.70
C ARG A 25 19.41 16.47 4.33
N VAL A 26 18.81 15.29 4.32
CA VAL A 26 18.29 14.66 3.10
C VAL A 26 16.83 15.02 2.92
N ARG A 27 16.46 15.66 1.81
CA ARG A 27 15.07 15.89 1.43
C ARG A 27 14.53 14.65 0.72
N ALA A 28 13.91 13.75 1.50
CA ALA A 28 13.40 12.47 1.00
C ALA A 28 12.12 12.62 0.17
N VAL A 29 11.28 13.62 0.46
CA VAL A 29 10.08 13.99 -0.30
C VAL A 29 10.08 15.51 -0.48
N LYS A 30 9.81 15.97 -1.71
CA LYS A 30 9.91 17.38 -2.12
C LYS A 30 8.63 17.79 -2.86
N ASP A 31 7.72 18.45 -2.16
CA ASP A 31 6.47 19.02 -2.69
C ASP A 31 5.60 18.02 -3.50
N VAL A 32 5.54 16.76 -3.05
CA VAL A 32 4.75 15.70 -3.72
C VAL A 32 3.26 15.98 -3.54
N SER A 33 2.52 15.96 -4.66
CA SER A 33 1.08 16.18 -4.69
C SER A 33 0.40 15.12 -5.56
N PHE A 34 -0.66 14.51 -5.05
CA PHE A 34 -1.54 13.59 -5.80
C PHE A 34 -2.83 13.35 -5.04
N GLU A 35 -3.80 12.76 -5.72
CA GLU A 35 -5.12 12.40 -5.17
C GLU A 35 -5.44 10.94 -5.46
N VAL A 36 -6.26 10.34 -4.59
CA VAL A 36 -6.85 9.01 -4.80
C VAL A 36 -8.36 9.13 -4.60
N TYR A 37 -9.12 8.64 -5.56
CA TYR A 37 -10.58 8.63 -5.50
C TYR A 37 -11.13 7.24 -5.12
N GLN A 38 -12.35 7.19 -4.61
CA GLN A 38 -13.02 5.90 -4.36
C GLN A 38 -13.18 5.11 -5.66
N GLY A 39 -12.94 3.80 -5.62
CA GLY A 39 -12.97 2.91 -6.77
C GLY A 39 -11.67 2.89 -7.56
N GLU A 40 -10.71 3.75 -7.24
CA GLU A 40 -9.48 3.93 -8.00
C GLU A 40 -8.31 3.12 -7.40
N THR A 41 -7.44 2.63 -8.28
CA THR A 41 -6.09 2.17 -7.94
C THR A 41 -5.10 3.17 -8.50
N VAL A 42 -4.41 3.90 -7.63
CA VAL A 42 -3.32 4.81 -8.00
C VAL A 42 -2.00 4.12 -7.74
N ALA A 43 -1.10 4.12 -8.74
CA ALA A 43 0.26 3.62 -8.55
C ALA A 43 1.23 4.78 -8.31
N LEU A 44 2.06 4.65 -7.29
CA LEU A 44 3.20 5.51 -7.01
C LEU A 44 4.47 4.78 -7.44
N VAL A 45 5.12 5.22 -8.50
CA VAL A 45 6.24 4.52 -9.15
C VAL A 45 7.52 5.36 -9.18
N GLY A 46 8.65 4.71 -9.36
CA GLY A 46 9.97 5.33 -9.47
C GLY A 46 11.06 4.38 -8.99
N GLU A 47 12.32 4.75 -9.15
CA GLU A 47 13.46 3.98 -8.69
C GLU A 47 13.54 3.87 -7.17
N THR A 48 14.37 2.94 -6.67
CA THR A 48 14.68 2.85 -5.24
C THR A 48 15.27 4.19 -4.77
N GLY A 49 14.79 4.67 -3.62
CA GLY A 49 15.19 5.98 -3.09
C GLY A 49 14.41 7.18 -3.65
N SER A 50 13.46 7.00 -4.57
CA SER A 50 12.65 8.11 -5.10
C SER A 50 11.62 8.71 -4.13
N GLY A 51 11.52 8.21 -2.88
CA GLY A 51 10.63 8.75 -1.84
C GLY A 51 9.29 8.04 -1.66
N LYS A 52 9.00 6.96 -2.40
CA LYS A 52 7.71 6.24 -2.38
C LYS A 52 7.30 5.73 -1.00
N THR A 53 8.14 4.89 -0.39
CA THR A 53 7.90 4.35 0.96
C THR A 53 7.83 5.46 2.00
N MET A 54 8.67 6.50 1.87
CA MET A 54 8.64 7.64 2.77
C MET A 54 7.31 8.42 2.66
N THR A 55 6.79 8.58 1.44
CA THR A 55 5.46 9.13 1.21
C THR A 55 4.41 8.26 1.90
N ALA A 56 4.40 6.93 1.70
CA ALA A 56 3.44 6.03 2.33
C ALA A 56 3.47 6.08 3.86
N LEU A 57 4.66 6.04 4.46
CA LEU A 57 4.82 6.15 5.91
C LEU A 57 4.34 7.52 6.45
N SER A 58 4.50 8.58 5.66
CA SER A 58 3.98 9.91 6.00
C SER A 58 2.46 9.95 6.02
N LEU A 59 1.78 9.28 5.05
CA LEU A 59 0.32 9.16 5.04
C LEU A 59 -0.20 8.47 6.30
N MET A 60 0.54 7.48 6.78
CA MET A 60 0.22 6.76 8.02
C MET A 60 0.71 7.50 9.28
N ARG A 61 1.50 8.58 9.14
CA ARG A 61 2.24 9.24 10.23
C ARG A 61 3.05 8.22 11.06
N LEU A 62 3.71 7.28 10.38
CA LEU A 62 4.58 6.26 10.98
C LEU A 62 6.07 6.60 10.85
N ILE A 63 6.40 7.78 10.33
CA ILE A 63 7.77 8.28 10.32
C ILE A 63 8.24 8.59 11.74
N GLN A 64 9.52 8.30 11.99
CA GLN A 64 10.15 8.50 13.31
C GLN A 64 11.42 9.34 13.18
N PRO A 65 11.84 10.04 14.24
CA PRO A 65 13.13 10.71 14.26
C PRO A 65 14.26 9.78 13.81
N PRO A 66 15.21 10.29 13.02
CA PRO A 66 15.45 11.68 12.65
C PRO A 66 14.61 12.20 11.47
N THR A 67 13.58 11.49 11.03
CA THR A 67 12.71 11.86 9.91
C THR A 67 11.51 12.68 10.39
N ARG A 68 11.14 13.73 9.67
CA ARG A 68 9.96 14.54 9.96
C ARG A 68 9.31 15.14 8.71
N ILE A 69 8.00 15.35 8.76
CA ILE A 69 7.26 16.14 7.76
C ILE A 69 7.57 17.62 8.01
N THR A 70 7.91 18.34 6.94
CA THR A 70 8.30 19.77 7.00
C THR A 70 7.33 20.69 6.28
N GLY A 71 6.40 20.14 5.52
CA GLY A 71 5.40 20.94 4.80
C GLY A 71 4.36 20.08 4.09
N GLY A 72 3.33 20.76 3.62
CA GLY A 72 2.20 20.16 2.91
C GLY A 72 1.04 19.78 3.81
N SER A 73 0.01 19.17 3.21
CA SER A 73 -1.18 18.67 3.89
C SER A 73 -1.53 17.25 3.41
N ILE A 74 -2.21 16.49 4.26
CA ILE A 74 -2.70 15.14 3.96
C ILE A 74 -4.17 15.07 4.36
N GLY A 75 -5.07 15.28 3.41
CA GLY A 75 -6.50 15.13 3.57
C GLY A 75 -6.94 13.68 3.34
N PHE A 76 -7.62 13.08 4.29
CA PHE A 76 -8.20 11.75 4.15
C PHE A 76 -9.65 11.75 4.61
N ASP A 77 -10.57 11.42 3.69
CA ASP A 77 -12.01 11.38 3.94
C ASP A 77 -12.53 12.66 4.65
N GLY A 78 -12.08 13.82 4.16
CA GLY A 78 -12.42 15.14 4.69
C GLY A 78 -11.71 15.55 5.99
N LYS A 79 -10.76 14.77 6.49
CA LYS A 79 -9.96 15.08 7.69
C LYS A 79 -8.51 15.36 7.33
N ASP A 80 -7.89 16.38 7.92
CA ASP A 80 -6.44 16.59 7.81
C ASP A 80 -5.70 15.68 8.79
N LEU A 81 -5.00 14.65 8.26
CA LEU A 81 -4.27 13.68 9.09
C LEU A 81 -3.12 14.31 9.88
N LEU A 82 -2.56 15.42 9.42
CA LEU A 82 -1.44 16.06 10.12
C LEU A 82 -1.87 16.79 11.38
N SER A 83 -3.12 17.26 11.44
CA SER A 83 -3.70 17.97 12.58
C SER A 83 -4.24 17.05 13.67
N LEU A 84 -4.48 15.76 13.38
CA LEU A 84 -5.07 14.81 14.32
C LEU A 84 -4.10 14.46 15.46
N SER A 85 -4.66 14.30 16.66
CA SER A 85 -3.95 13.71 17.80
C SER A 85 -3.68 12.22 17.59
N GLU A 86 -2.72 11.65 18.32
CA GLU A 86 -2.38 10.22 18.20
C GLU A 86 -3.58 9.29 18.55
N PRO A 87 -4.43 9.56 19.55
CA PRO A 87 -5.64 8.77 19.79
C PRO A 87 -6.63 8.79 18.61
N GLU A 88 -6.77 9.91 17.90
CA GLU A 88 -7.63 10.03 16.72
C GLU A 88 -7.05 9.24 15.53
N LEU A 89 -5.74 9.34 15.31
CA LEU A 89 -5.05 8.56 14.28
C LEU A 89 -5.16 7.05 14.51
N ARG A 90 -5.05 6.58 15.76
CA ARG A 90 -5.24 5.16 16.09
C ARG A 90 -6.63 4.65 15.73
N ARG A 91 -7.66 5.49 15.75
CA ARG A 91 -9.01 5.11 15.31
C ARG A 91 -9.14 4.99 13.79
N ILE A 92 -8.27 5.67 13.04
CA ILE A 92 -8.24 5.64 11.57
C ILE A 92 -7.33 4.51 11.08
N ARG A 93 -6.12 4.38 11.66
CA ARG A 93 -5.16 3.34 11.28
C ARG A 93 -5.72 1.95 11.51
N GLY A 94 -5.57 1.07 10.50
CA GLY A 94 -6.09 -0.29 10.49
C GLY A 94 -7.60 -0.40 10.27
N ARG A 95 -8.38 0.64 10.56
CA ARG A 95 -9.82 0.65 10.40
C ARG A 95 -10.29 1.32 9.10
N GLU A 96 -9.81 2.52 8.81
CA GLU A 96 -10.20 3.30 7.63
C GLU A 96 -9.05 3.41 6.62
N LEU A 97 -7.84 3.55 7.12
CA LEU A 97 -6.59 3.61 6.37
C LEU A 97 -5.68 2.49 6.81
N SER A 98 -5.32 1.57 5.93
CA SER A 98 -4.49 0.41 6.24
C SER A 98 -3.31 0.28 5.28
N MET A 99 -2.29 -0.47 5.69
CA MET A 99 -1.06 -0.62 4.93
C MET A 99 -0.55 -2.06 4.93
N ILE A 100 -0.16 -2.53 3.75
CA ILE A 100 0.66 -3.72 3.54
C ILE A 100 2.10 -3.26 3.41
N PHE A 101 2.97 -3.71 4.32
CA PHE A 101 4.38 -3.34 4.34
C PHE A 101 5.21 -4.22 3.41
N GLN A 102 6.37 -3.72 3.01
CA GLN A 102 7.27 -4.38 2.06
C GLN A 102 7.77 -5.76 2.52
N ASN A 103 7.98 -5.96 3.82
CA ASN A 103 8.48 -7.22 4.37
C ASN A 103 7.40 -7.92 5.22
N PRO A 104 6.74 -8.97 4.69
CA PRO A 104 5.67 -9.68 5.41
C PRO A 104 6.12 -10.33 6.70
N GLN A 105 7.32 -10.93 6.68
CA GLN A 105 7.83 -11.65 7.86
C GLN A 105 8.20 -10.69 9.00
N ALA A 106 8.78 -9.53 8.67
CA ALA A 106 9.11 -8.52 9.67
C ALA A 106 7.87 -7.79 10.22
N SER A 107 6.76 -7.82 9.49
CA SER A 107 5.50 -7.16 9.88
C SER A 107 4.63 -8.02 10.80
N LEU A 108 4.85 -9.34 10.80
CA LEU A 108 4.19 -10.27 11.70
C LEU A 108 5.05 -10.46 12.96
N ASN A 109 4.42 -10.44 14.14
CA ASN A 109 5.14 -10.69 15.38
C ASN A 109 5.52 -12.18 15.47
N PRO A 110 6.82 -12.55 15.47
CA PRO A 110 7.25 -13.95 15.44
C PRO A 110 6.93 -14.72 16.73
N MET A 111 6.65 -14.03 17.83
CA MET A 111 6.37 -14.61 19.13
C MET A 111 4.92 -15.07 19.30
N PHE A 112 4.02 -14.61 18.41
CA PHE A 112 2.60 -14.94 18.49
C PHE A 112 2.13 -15.72 17.28
N ARG A 113 1.20 -16.66 17.54
CA ARG A 113 0.50 -17.37 16.46
C ARG A 113 -0.31 -16.42 15.61
N ILE A 114 -0.55 -16.79 14.37
CA ILE A 114 -1.37 -16.02 13.44
C ILE A 114 -2.77 -15.76 14.01
N GLU A 115 -3.38 -16.77 14.65
CA GLU A 115 -4.68 -16.63 15.31
C GLU A 115 -4.69 -15.48 16.30
N THR A 116 -3.70 -15.40 17.19
CA THR A 116 -3.62 -14.34 18.20
C THR A 116 -3.59 -12.98 17.54
N GLN A 117 -2.72 -12.78 16.54
CA GLN A 117 -2.57 -11.50 15.86
C GLN A 117 -3.84 -11.09 15.11
N MET A 118 -4.50 -12.03 14.43
CA MET A 118 -5.74 -11.74 13.69
C MET A 118 -6.92 -11.46 14.63
N VAL A 119 -7.10 -12.28 15.66
CA VAL A 119 -8.19 -12.13 16.63
C VAL A 119 -8.07 -10.83 17.41
N GLU A 120 -6.86 -10.47 17.86
CA GLU A 120 -6.62 -9.19 18.54
C GLU A 120 -6.93 -8.01 17.62
N THR A 121 -6.48 -8.05 16.36
CA THR A 121 -6.77 -6.99 15.38
C THR A 121 -8.28 -6.81 15.16
N ILE A 122 -9.04 -7.90 15.04
CA ILE A 122 -10.50 -7.82 14.88
C ILE A 122 -11.13 -7.17 16.12
N ARG A 123 -10.75 -7.62 17.32
CA ARG A 123 -11.35 -7.17 18.57
C ARG A 123 -10.98 -5.75 18.98
N VAL A 124 -9.83 -5.25 18.53
CA VAL A 124 -9.45 -3.83 18.73
C VAL A 124 -10.35 -2.90 17.92
N HIS A 125 -10.85 -3.35 16.77
CA HIS A 125 -11.63 -2.54 15.86
C HIS A 125 -13.14 -2.85 15.84
N GLY A 126 -13.57 -3.91 16.51
CA GLY A 126 -14.97 -4.38 16.49
C GLY A 126 -15.45 -4.97 17.82
N PRO A 127 -16.76 -5.19 17.96
CA PRO A 127 -17.38 -5.72 19.16
C PRO A 127 -17.34 -7.24 19.26
N GLU A 128 -16.73 -7.96 18.30
CA GLU A 128 -16.77 -9.41 18.16
C GLU A 128 -16.19 -10.14 19.38
N SER A 129 -16.82 -11.24 19.78
CA SER A 129 -16.27 -12.19 20.73
C SER A 129 -15.02 -12.88 20.14
N LYS A 130 -14.23 -13.54 20.98
CA LYS A 130 -13.05 -14.28 20.54
C LYS A 130 -13.41 -15.39 19.52
N ALA A 131 -14.54 -16.07 19.72
CA ALA A 131 -15.01 -17.14 18.83
C ALA A 131 -15.38 -16.58 17.44
N GLU A 132 -16.21 -15.54 17.39
CA GLU A 132 -16.60 -14.88 16.14
C GLU A 132 -15.39 -14.28 15.40
N ALA A 133 -14.45 -13.67 16.13
CA ALA A 133 -13.22 -13.14 15.53
C ALA A 133 -12.37 -14.26 14.91
N ARG A 134 -12.29 -15.43 15.55
CA ARG A 134 -11.58 -16.60 15.02
C ARG A 134 -12.25 -17.15 13.75
N GLU A 135 -13.57 -17.28 13.74
CA GLU A 135 -14.32 -17.71 12.56
C GLU A 135 -14.14 -16.75 11.40
N ARG A 136 -14.22 -15.43 11.66
CA ARG A 136 -13.98 -14.37 10.67
C ARG A 136 -12.55 -14.42 10.13
N ALA A 137 -11.56 -14.65 10.98
CA ALA A 137 -10.16 -14.81 10.56
C ALA A 137 -10.00 -16.04 9.65
N ALA A 138 -10.55 -17.20 10.02
CA ALA A 138 -10.52 -18.43 9.20
C ALA A 138 -11.21 -18.22 7.84
N TRP A 139 -12.38 -17.60 7.85
CA TRP A 139 -13.11 -17.28 6.63
C TRP A 139 -12.29 -16.38 5.70
N LEU A 140 -11.65 -15.34 6.23
CA LEU A 140 -10.85 -14.41 5.42
C LEU A 140 -9.61 -15.09 4.84
N LEU A 141 -8.91 -15.93 5.60
CA LEU A 141 -7.77 -16.71 5.11
C LEU A 141 -8.19 -17.65 3.96
N SER A 142 -9.37 -18.27 4.06
CA SER A 142 -9.96 -19.06 2.97
C SER A 142 -10.22 -18.21 1.72
N ARG A 143 -10.82 -17.01 1.89
CA ARG A 143 -11.05 -16.06 0.78
C ARG A 143 -9.74 -15.66 0.10
N LEU A 144 -8.65 -15.55 0.85
CA LEU A 144 -7.32 -15.27 0.34
C LEU A 144 -6.58 -16.51 -0.19
N ARG A 145 -7.31 -17.62 -0.41
CA ARG A 145 -6.83 -18.88 -1.01
C ARG A 145 -5.69 -19.54 -0.23
N LEU A 146 -5.73 -19.47 1.09
CA LEU A 146 -4.92 -20.33 1.95
C LEU A 146 -5.63 -21.69 2.09
N SER A 147 -4.96 -22.76 1.69
CA SER A 147 -5.57 -24.09 1.55
C SER A 147 -6.04 -24.73 2.87
N ASP A 148 -5.41 -24.36 3.97
CA ASP A 148 -5.75 -24.85 5.31
C ASP A 148 -5.74 -23.68 6.31
N PRO A 149 -6.83 -22.90 6.40
CA PRO A 149 -6.93 -21.77 7.32
C PRO A 149 -6.75 -22.16 8.79
N ALA A 150 -7.21 -23.33 9.19
CA ALA A 150 -7.09 -23.79 10.57
C ALA A 150 -5.62 -24.01 10.96
N ARG A 151 -4.87 -24.71 10.11
CA ARG A 151 -3.43 -24.89 10.29
C ARG A 151 -2.70 -23.55 10.32
N VAL A 152 -3.01 -22.64 9.37
CA VAL A 152 -2.39 -21.31 9.29
C VAL A 152 -2.64 -20.51 10.57
N LEU A 153 -3.86 -20.51 11.11
CA LEU A 153 -4.17 -19.83 12.37
C LEU A 153 -3.32 -20.34 13.53
N HIS A 154 -3.06 -21.65 13.60
CA HIS A 154 -2.24 -22.25 14.66
C HIS A 154 -0.74 -22.09 14.46
N ALA A 155 -0.29 -21.74 13.25
CA ALA A 155 1.12 -21.58 12.92
C ALA A 155 1.69 -20.25 13.49
N TYR A 156 3.01 -20.23 13.68
CA TYR A 156 3.80 -19.02 13.87
C TYR A 156 4.27 -18.51 12.51
N PRO A 157 4.60 -17.20 12.39
CA PRO A 157 5.06 -16.61 11.12
C PRO A 157 6.22 -17.36 10.46
N HIS A 158 7.19 -17.83 11.24
CA HIS A 158 8.37 -18.55 10.74
C HIS A 158 8.07 -19.97 10.21
N GLU A 159 6.90 -20.52 10.49
CA GLU A 159 6.44 -21.83 9.98
C GLU A 159 5.71 -21.72 8.63
N LEU A 160 5.50 -20.48 8.14
CA LEU A 160 4.78 -20.20 6.91
C LEU A 160 5.74 -19.86 5.75
N SER A 161 5.35 -20.23 4.53
CA SER A 161 6.05 -19.76 3.34
C SER A 161 5.90 -18.23 3.16
N GLY A 162 6.82 -17.60 2.41
CA GLY A 162 6.74 -16.17 2.13
C GLY A 162 5.41 -15.73 1.52
N GLY A 163 4.88 -16.52 0.57
CA GLY A 163 3.56 -16.26 -0.02
C GLY A 163 2.39 -16.44 0.96
N ALA A 164 2.50 -17.36 1.92
CA ALA A 164 1.50 -17.50 2.99
C ALA A 164 1.56 -16.33 3.97
N CYS A 165 2.77 -15.91 4.39
CA CYS A 165 2.95 -14.70 5.21
C CYS A 165 2.39 -13.45 4.53
N GLN A 166 2.63 -13.29 3.22
CA GLN A 166 2.08 -12.17 2.45
C GLN A 166 0.55 -12.15 2.45
N ARG A 167 -0.10 -13.32 2.28
CA ARG A 167 -1.55 -13.44 2.35
C ARG A 167 -2.11 -13.18 3.74
N VAL A 168 -1.43 -13.65 4.79
CA VAL A 168 -1.78 -13.35 6.18
C VAL A 168 -1.67 -11.85 6.46
N MET A 169 -0.59 -11.20 6.05
CA MET A 169 -0.42 -9.75 6.18
C MET A 169 -1.51 -9.00 5.40
N THR A 170 -1.84 -9.45 4.18
CA THR A 170 -2.95 -8.90 3.40
C THR A 170 -4.27 -9.07 4.14
N ALA A 171 -4.52 -10.26 4.74
CA ALA A 171 -5.70 -10.50 5.58
C ALA A 171 -5.78 -9.49 6.72
N LEU A 172 -4.71 -9.33 7.49
CA LEU A 172 -4.64 -8.36 8.59
C LEU A 172 -4.97 -6.93 8.11
N ALA A 173 -4.42 -6.53 6.96
CA ALA A 173 -4.62 -5.19 6.42
C ALA A 173 -6.07 -4.92 6.00
N ILE A 174 -6.85 -5.94 5.60
CA ILE A 174 -8.22 -5.78 5.11
C ILE A 174 -9.30 -6.22 6.10
N LEU A 175 -8.91 -6.72 7.28
CA LEU A 175 -9.85 -7.21 8.31
C LEU A 175 -10.96 -6.21 8.63
N SER A 176 -10.63 -4.95 8.74
CA SER A 176 -11.59 -3.89 9.09
C SER A 176 -12.28 -3.26 7.88
N ARG A 177 -12.08 -3.80 6.67
CA ARG A 177 -12.60 -3.24 5.41
C ARG A 177 -12.23 -1.76 5.24
N PRO A 178 -10.95 -1.42 5.16
CA PRO A 178 -10.51 -0.04 5.10
C PRO A 178 -11.00 0.66 3.83
N LYS A 179 -11.19 1.98 3.92
CA LYS A 179 -11.51 2.82 2.77
C LYS A 179 -10.33 2.90 1.80
N LEU A 180 -9.10 3.02 2.33
CA LEU A 180 -7.88 3.06 1.53
C LEU A 180 -6.88 2.00 2.03
N LEU A 181 -6.40 1.18 1.11
CA LEU A 181 -5.29 0.25 1.31
C LEU A 181 -4.04 0.79 0.62
N ILE A 182 -2.99 1.04 1.40
CA ILE A 182 -1.65 1.33 0.88
C ILE A 182 -0.92 -0.01 0.76
N ALA A 183 -0.43 -0.35 -0.42
CA ALA A 183 0.34 -1.57 -0.66
C ALA A 183 1.77 -1.19 -1.08
N ASP A 184 2.71 -1.26 -0.13
CA ASP A 184 4.11 -0.91 -0.37
C ASP A 184 4.91 -2.14 -0.78
N GLU A 185 5.29 -2.19 -2.06
CA GLU A 185 6.05 -3.28 -2.68
C GLU A 185 5.46 -4.68 -2.37
N PRO A 186 4.14 -4.91 -2.55
CA PRO A 186 3.46 -6.09 -2.03
C PRO A 186 3.88 -7.42 -2.68
N THR A 187 4.72 -7.36 -3.70
CA THR A 187 5.19 -8.54 -4.46
C THR A 187 6.71 -8.69 -4.46
N THR A 188 7.43 -7.83 -3.76
CA THR A 188 8.90 -7.91 -3.67
C THR A 188 9.31 -9.23 -3.00
N ALA A 189 10.37 -9.86 -3.51
CA ALA A 189 10.90 -11.15 -3.08
C ALA A 189 9.97 -12.37 -3.28
N LEU A 190 8.93 -12.25 -4.11
CA LEU A 190 8.06 -13.36 -4.52
C LEU A 190 8.42 -13.85 -5.93
N ASP A 191 8.25 -15.14 -6.17
CA ASP A 191 8.34 -15.70 -7.52
C ASP A 191 7.19 -15.20 -8.42
N THR A 192 7.37 -15.28 -9.74
CA THR A 192 6.45 -14.73 -10.74
C THR A 192 5.00 -15.25 -10.62
N ILE A 193 4.84 -16.52 -10.25
CA ILE A 193 3.50 -17.14 -10.10
C ILE A 193 2.82 -16.56 -8.86
N THR A 194 3.53 -16.50 -7.76
CA THR A 194 3.03 -15.91 -6.51
C THR A 194 2.74 -14.42 -6.67
N GLN A 195 3.58 -13.67 -7.39
CA GLN A 195 3.30 -12.26 -7.74
C GLN A 195 1.96 -12.13 -8.47
N ALA A 196 1.74 -12.93 -9.54
CA ALA A 196 0.49 -12.87 -10.30
C ALA A 196 -0.73 -13.15 -9.41
N HIS A 197 -0.62 -14.11 -8.49
CA HIS A 197 -1.69 -14.42 -7.54
C HIS A 197 -1.97 -13.27 -6.56
N ILE A 198 -0.94 -12.64 -6.01
CA ILE A 198 -1.11 -11.49 -5.08
C ILE A 198 -1.74 -10.30 -5.82
N LEU A 199 -1.34 -10.04 -7.07
CA LEU A 199 -1.93 -8.95 -7.87
C LEU A 199 -3.40 -9.21 -8.19
N GLY A 200 -3.74 -10.43 -8.62
CA GLY A 200 -5.14 -10.82 -8.84
C GLY A 200 -5.95 -10.72 -7.54
N LEU A 201 -5.33 -11.06 -6.41
CA LEU A 201 -5.93 -10.89 -5.10
C LEU A 201 -6.22 -9.41 -4.81
N LEU A 202 -5.23 -8.52 -4.93
CA LEU A 202 -5.41 -7.07 -4.70
C LEU A 202 -6.53 -6.48 -5.57
N GLN A 203 -6.61 -6.88 -6.84
CA GLN A 203 -7.71 -6.46 -7.72
C GLN A 203 -9.07 -6.95 -7.23
N SER A 204 -9.16 -8.21 -6.76
CA SER A 204 -10.42 -8.77 -6.26
C SER A 204 -10.87 -8.15 -4.93
N LEU A 205 -9.94 -7.57 -4.17
CA LEU A 205 -10.27 -6.89 -2.90
C LEU A 205 -10.93 -5.52 -3.13
N LYS A 206 -10.64 -4.88 -4.27
CA LYS A 206 -11.23 -3.57 -4.60
C LYS A 206 -12.74 -3.71 -4.83
N GLY A 207 -13.52 -2.95 -4.11
CA GLY A 207 -14.98 -2.99 -4.14
C GLY A 207 -15.62 -3.95 -3.12
N GLU A 208 -14.97 -5.08 -2.79
CA GLU A 208 -15.50 -6.02 -1.78
C GLU A 208 -14.99 -5.69 -0.37
N PHE A 209 -13.69 -5.43 -0.24
CA PHE A 209 -13.02 -5.21 1.06
C PHE A 209 -12.45 -3.80 1.21
N VAL A 210 -12.01 -3.17 0.13
CA VAL A 210 -11.40 -1.85 0.15
C VAL A 210 -12.03 -0.95 -0.90
N SER A 211 -12.14 0.36 -0.59
CA SER A 211 -12.74 1.30 -1.53
C SER A 211 -11.75 1.83 -2.56
N ALA A 212 -10.46 1.93 -2.21
CA ALA A 212 -9.40 2.39 -3.10
C ALA A 212 -8.05 1.76 -2.72
N ILE A 213 -7.10 1.75 -3.65
CA ILE A 213 -5.75 1.22 -3.43
C ILE A 213 -4.70 2.25 -3.86
N LEU A 214 -3.73 2.53 -2.99
CA LEU A 214 -2.48 3.19 -3.34
C LEU A 214 -1.39 2.12 -3.44
N LEU A 215 -1.01 1.78 -4.66
CA LEU A 215 0.03 0.78 -4.93
C LEU A 215 1.38 1.47 -5.07
N ILE A 216 2.35 1.05 -4.28
CA ILE A 216 3.73 1.51 -4.39
C ILE A 216 4.56 0.36 -4.96
N THR A 217 5.22 0.61 -6.07
CA THR A 217 6.07 -0.39 -6.71
C THR A 217 7.06 0.25 -7.70
N HIS A 218 8.14 -0.46 -7.97
CA HIS A 218 9.07 -0.16 -9.06
C HIS A 218 8.79 -1.03 -10.32
N ASP A 219 7.85 -1.99 -10.23
CA ASP A 219 7.51 -2.86 -11.35
C ASP A 219 6.36 -2.28 -12.19
N LEU A 220 6.72 -1.64 -13.29
CA LEU A 220 5.76 -1.04 -14.22
C LEU A 220 4.87 -2.06 -14.94
N LYS A 221 5.24 -3.35 -15.01
CA LYS A 221 4.36 -4.40 -15.56
C LYS A 221 3.15 -4.62 -14.68
N ILE A 222 3.35 -4.54 -13.38
CA ILE A 222 2.29 -4.60 -12.38
C ILE A 222 1.37 -3.40 -12.55
N VAL A 223 1.96 -2.20 -12.59
CA VAL A 223 1.23 -0.93 -12.73
C VAL A 223 0.30 -0.95 -13.94
N ARG A 224 0.82 -1.34 -15.10
CA ARG A 224 0.05 -1.43 -16.36
C ARG A 224 -1.18 -2.35 -16.25
N LYS A 225 -1.12 -3.37 -15.38
CA LYS A 225 -2.21 -4.35 -15.23
C LYS A 225 -3.31 -3.91 -14.29
N ILE A 226 -2.97 -3.16 -13.22
CA ILE A 226 -3.91 -2.95 -12.13
C ILE A 226 -4.16 -1.50 -11.74
N ALA A 227 -3.32 -0.55 -12.18
CA ALA A 227 -3.47 0.85 -11.83
C ALA A 227 -4.31 1.61 -12.84
N ASP A 228 -5.25 2.42 -12.35
CA ASP A 228 -6.06 3.33 -13.16
C ASP A 228 -5.27 4.60 -13.48
N ARG A 229 -4.54 5.15 -12.48
CA ARG A 229 -3.67 6.32 -12.61
C ARG A 229 -2.29 6.02 -12.04
N THR A 230 -1.29 6.74 -12.56
CA THR A 230 0.11 6.57 -12.14
C THR A 230 0.72 7.94 -11.80
N VAL A 231 1.44 7.97 -10.69
CA VAL A 231 2.27 9.09 -10.23
C VAL A 231 3.72 8.65 -10.28
N VAL A 232 4.53 9.31 -11.08
CA VAL A 232 5.95 8.99 -11.24
C VAL A 232 6.77 9.88 -10.32
N LEU A 233 7.55 9.27 -9.44
CA LEU A 233 8.48 9.96 -8.53
C LEU A 233 9.93 9.77 -8.96
N ARG A 234 10.69 10.84 -8.88
CA ARG A 234 12.15 10.84 -9.02
C ARG A 234 12.76 11.76 -7.98
N GLU A 235 13.77 11.29 -7.26
CA GLU A 235 14.54 12.08 -6.28
C GLU A 235 13.67 12.88 -5.29
N GLY A 236 12.56 12.27 -4.86
CA GLY A 236 11.61 12.86 -3.91
C GLY A 236 10.57 13.79 -4.51
N SER A 237 10.56 14.02 -5.83
CA SER A 237 9.63 14.93 -6.52
C SER A 237 8.72 14.16 -7.47
N THR A 238 7.51 14.70 -7.70
CA THR A 238 6.62 14.21 -8.75
C THR A 238 7.15 14.70 -10.10
N VAL A 239 7.38 13.76 -11.03
CA VAL A 239 7.83 14.05 -12.39
C VAL A 239 6.64 14.10 -13.35
N GLU A 240 5.75 13.12 -13.26
CA GLU A 240 4.60 13.00 -14.15
C GLU A 240 3.42 12.33 -13.46
N THR A 241 2.21 12.72 -13.81
CA THR A 241 0.97 12.10 -13.29
C THR A 241 -0.05 12.04 -14.42
N GLY A 242 -0.71 10.89 -14.58
CA GLY A 242 -1.72 10.72 -15.61
C GLY A 242 -2.48 9.39 -15.52
N ALA A 243 -3.44 9.21 -16.42
CA ALA A 243 -4.05 7.91 -16.63
C ALA A 243 -2.96 6.89 -17.04
N THR A 244 -2.94 5.73 -16.41
CA THR A 244 -1.88 4.73 -16.64
C THR A 244 -1.76 4.37 -18.11
N ALA A 245 -2.88 4.16 -18.81
CA ALA A 245 -2.88 3.81 -20.22
C ALA A 245 -2.21 4.90 -21.10
N GLU A 246 -2.49 6.18 -20.84
CA GLU A 246 -1.94 7.31 -21.58
C GLU A 246 -0.45 7.47 -21.29
N LEU A 247 -0.05 7.40 -20.03
CA LEU A 247 1.35 7.52 -19.60
C LEU A 247 2.23 6.42 -20.21
N PHE A 248 1.70 5.20 -20.37
CA PHE A 248 2.42 4.10 -21.02
C PHE A 248 2.44 4.20 -22.55
N ALA A 249 1.42 4.80 -23.17
CA ALA A 249 1.33 4.95 -24.61
C ALA A 249 2.17 6.13 -25.13
N SER A 250 2.19 7.24 -24.38
CA SER A 250 2.84 8.47 -24.78
C SER A 250 3.35 9.25 -23.53
N PRO A 251 4.46 8.76 -22.91
CA PRO A 251 5.06 9.45 -21.78
C PRO A 251 5.56 10.85 -22.16
N GLY A 252 5.12 11.86 -21.42
CA GLY A 252 5.49 13.25 -21.65
C GLY A 252 6.93 13.56 -21.23
N GLU A 253 7.31 13.00 -20.08
CA GLU A 253 8.60 13.29 -19.46
C GLU A 253 9.69 12.30 -19.88
N PRO A 254 10.93 12.76 -20.16
CA PRO A 254 12.04 11.87 -20.57
C PRO A 254 12.31 10.74 -19.58
N TYR A 255 12.24 11.03 -18.27
CA TYR A 255 12.45 10.02 -17.24
C TYR A 255 11.37 8.93 -17.27
N THR A 256 10.10 9.31 -17.40
CA THR A 256 8.98 8.36 -17.53
C THR A 256 9.16 7.48 -18.76
N ARG A 257 9.60 8.06 -19.88
CA ARG A 257 9.88 7.32 -21.13
C ARG A 257 10.95 6.25 -20.91
N THR A 258 12.08 6.62 -20.26
CA THR A 258 13.14 5.67 -19.92
C THR A 258 12.64 4.53 -19.05
N LEU A 259 11.81 4.81 -18.05
CA LEU A 259 11.21 3.79 -17.17
C LEU A 259 10.31 2.83 -17.95
N VAL A 260 9.44 3.36 -18.84
CA VAL A 260 8.51 2.56 -19.65
C VAL A 260 9.27 1.69 -20.65
N GLU A 261 10.27 2.21 -21.34
CA GLU A 261 11.13 1.48 -22.26
C GLU A 261 11.87 0.33 -21.56
N ALA A 262 12.48 0.61 -20.41
CA ALA A 262 13.17 -0.42 -19.62
C ALA A 262 12.24 -1.56 -19.18
N ALA A 263 10.98 -1.24 -18.83
CA ALA A 263 9.98 -2.25 -18.49
C ALA A 263 9.56 -3.11 -19.69
N GLN A 264 9.51 -2.53 -20.89
CA GLN A 264 9.19 -3.26 -22.15
C GLN A 264 10.33 -4.19 -22.57
N MET A 265 11.59 -3.74 -22.49
CA MET A 265 12.76 -4.55 -22.81
C MET A 265 12.86 -5.81 -21.96
N ARG A 266 12.65 -5.71 -20.65
CA ARG A 266 12.62 -6.86 -19.73
C ARG A 266 11.55 -7.89 -20.07
N THR A 267 10.52 -7.51 -20.83
CA THR A 267 9.45 -8.44 -21.27
C THR A 267 9.90 -9.26 -22.46
N SER A 268 10.67 -8.69 -23.39
CA SER A 268 11.15 -9.37 -24.59
C SER A 268 12.25 -10.41 -24.29
N PHE A 269 13.05 -10.19 -23.24
CA PHE A 269 14.07 -11.16 -22.80
C PHE A 269 13.49 -12.34 -22.00
N ALA A 270 12.34 -12.18 -21.34
CA ALA A 270 11.69 -13.25 -20.58
C ALA A 270 10.82 -14.19 -21.45
N GLN A 271 10.63 -13.88 -22.73
CA GLN A 271 9.87 -14.68 -23.69
C GLN A 271 10.77 -15.46 -24.67
N ARG A 272 12.08 -15.35 -24.55
CA ARG A 272 13.09 -16.17 -25.24
C ARG A 272 13.70 -17.20 -24.28
#